data_ad9cff1fa9dc77c8c9c48e7c6fb394ca
#
_entry.id   ad9cff1fa9dc77c8c9c48e7c6fb394ca
#
_cell.length_a   1.000
_cell.length_b   1.000
_cell.length_c   1.000
_cell.angle_alpha   90.00
_cell.angle_beta   90.00
_cell.angle_gamma   90.00
#
_symmetry.space_group_name_H-M   'P 1'
#
loop_
_entity.id
_entity.type
_entity.pdbx_description
1 polymer ?
#
loop_
_entity_poly.entity_id
_entity_poly.type
_entity_poly.pdbx_seq_one_letter_code
_entity_poly.pdbx_strand_id
1 'polypeptide(L)'
;MGANLQDHLQIRAVYKVQGVPTLNMLAGNLLGKARIGLEYAFKRSGPMSMAPSQLGAFTRSQPDLPHPNLEYHVQPLSLEAFGEPLHRFPAFTASVCNLNPTSRGTIQIKSPDFRTAPAIAPNYLSTPEDRQVAADSLRVTRRIVAQPALAPYQPEEYKPGPQYQSDEDLARLAGDIATTIFHPVGTTRMGRLDDPQAVLDARLRVRDGRGGVVAGLRVVDAGAMPTITSGNTNAPTLMMAEMAAQWIRSEARAPV
;
A
#
# COMPACT_ATOMS: atom_id res chain seq x y z
N MET A 1 19.39 11.84 2.50
CA MET A 1 18.91 10.48 2.84
C MET A 1 17.83 10.59 3.91
N GLY A 2 16.81 9.73 3.89
CA GLY A 2 15.73 9.73 4.87
C GLY A 2 14.57 10.71 4.61
N ALA A 3 14.69 11.65 3.69
CA ALA A 3 13.60 12.50 3.22
C ALA A 3 12.89 11.88 2.01
N ASN A 4 11.77 12.50 1.58
CA ASN A 4 10.97 12.05 0.43
C ASN A 4 10.30 10.67 0.61
N LEU A 5 10.07 10.24 1.84
CA LEU A 5 9.29 9.02 2.08
C LEU A 5 7.91 9.16 1.45
N GLN A 6 7.54 8.19 0.64
CA GLN A 6 6.23 8.04 0.03
C GLN A 6 5.72 6.64 0.32
N ASP A 7 4.41 6.50 0.46
CA ASP A 7 3.77 5.21 0.65
C ASP A 7 2.30 5.30 0.22
N HIS A 8 1.72 4.19 -0.18
CA HIS A 8 0.29 4.10 -0.44
C HIS A 8 -0.46 3.93 0.88
N LEU A 9 -1.25 4.94 1.25
CA LEU A 9 -2.17 4.87 2.37
C LEU A 9 -3.42 4.08 1.96
N GLN A 10 -3.64 2.93 2.59
CA GLN A 10 -4.79 2.06 2.33
C GLN A 10 -5.94 2.41 3.26
N ILE A 11 -7.01 2.98 2.72
CA ILE A 11 -8.26 3.28 3.42
C ILE A 11 -9.11 2.02 3.42
N ARG A 12 -9.55 1.54 4.59
CA ARG A 12 -10.20 0.25 4.77
C ARG A 12 -11.70 0.39 5.05
N ALA A 13 -12.49 0.67 4.00
CA ALA A 13 -13.94 0.72 4.11
C ALA A 13 -14.51 -0.70 4.35
N VAL A 14 -15.35 -0.85 5.36
CA VAL A 14 -15.93 -2.14 5.77
C VAL A 14 -17.45 -2.10 5.56
N TYR A 15 -17.95 -3.17 4.90
CA TYR A 15 -19.39 -3.37 4.66
C TYR A 15 -19.84 -4.70 5.24
N LYS A 16 -20.87 -4.66 6.11
CA LYS A 16 -21.60 -5.86 6.53
C LYS A 16 -22.42 -6.38 5.34
N VAL A 17 -22.58 -7.68 5.28
CA VAL A 17 -23.38 -8.34 4.23
C VAL A 17 -24.27 -9.41 4.81
N GLN A 18 -25.29 -9.83 4.04
CA GLN A 18 -26.23 -10.88 4.43
C GLN A 18 -26.29 -11.96 3.34
N GLY A 19 -26.78 -13.13 3.72
CA GLY A 19 -27.03 -14.23 2.77
C GLY A 19 -25.80 -14.90 2.17
N VAL A 20 -24.59 -14.56 2.60
CA VAL A 20 -23.33 -15.13 2.10
C VAL A 20 -22.34 -15.39 3.24
N PRO A 21 -21.68 -16.56 3.27
CA PRO A 21 -20.60 -16.81 4.23
C PRO A 21 -19.35 -16.01 3.83
N THR A 22 -18.82 -15.21 4.74
CA THR A 22 -17.51 -14.56 4.59
C THR A 22 -16.44 -15.29 5.42
N LEU A 23 -15.18 -14.97 5.22
CA LEU A 23 -14.10 -15.57 6.02
C LEU A 23 -14.24 -15.28 7.51
N ASN A 24 -14.89 -14.18 7.89
CA ASN A 24 -15.23 -13.91 9.30
C ASN A 24 -16.01 -15.06 9.92
N MET A 25 -17.01 -15.60 9.19
CA MET A 25 -17.83 -16.70 9.66
C MET A 25 -17.15 -18.05 9.52
N LEU A 26 -16.48 -18.28 8.37
CA LEU A 26 -15.82 -19.56 8.07
C LEU A 26 -14.64 -19.83 9.01
N ALA A 27 -13.86 -18.80 9.35
CA ALA A 27 -12.70 -18.88 10.26
C ALA A 27 -13.03 -18.50 11.71
N GLY A 28 -14.31 -18.25 12.05
CA GLY A 28 -14.75 -17.74 13.35
C GLY A 28 -14.64 -18.75 14.51
N ASN A 29 -14.46 -20.04 14.21
CA ASN A 29 -14.34 -21.10 15.23
C ASN A 29 -13.28 -22.14 14.85
N LEU A 30 -12.92 -23.02 15.81
CA LEU A 30 -11.87 -24.02 15.62
C LEU A 30 -12.20 -25.04 14.52
N LEU A 31 -13.45 -25.46 14.40
CA LEU A 31 -13.86 -26.41 13.36
C LEU A 31 -13.71 -25.79 11.96
N GLY A 32 -14.11 -24.53 11.80
CA GLY A 32 -13.93 -23.81 10.55
C GLY A 32 -12.45 -23.67 10.17
N LYS A 33 -11.61 -23.29 11.13
CA LYS A 33 -10.16 -23.21 10.92
C LYS A 33 -9.55 -24.57 10.55
N ALA A 34 -9.95 -25.64 11.25
CA ALA A 34 -9.50 -27.00 10.95
C ALA A 34 -9.93 -27.43 9.53
N ARG A 35 -11.20 -27.15 9.12
CA ARG A 35 -11.68 -27.44 7.78
C ARG A 35 -10.88 -26.73 6.70
N ILE A 36 -10.61 -25.43 6.88
CA ILE A 36 -9.79 -24.63 5.97
C ILE A 36 -8.37 -25.22 5.87
N GLY A 37 -7.77 -25.58 7.02
CA GLY A 37 -6.44 -26.20 7.05
C GLY A 37 -6.39 -27.56 6.35
N LEU A 38 -7.38 -28.43 6.58
CA LEU A 38 -7.48 -29.74 5.93
C LEU A 38 -7.71 -29.61 4.41
N GLU A 39 -8.59 -28.68 4.00
CA GLU A 39 -8.79 -28.41 2.58
C GLU A 39 -7.48 -28.03 1.88
N TYR A 40 -6.71 -27.11 2.50
CA TYR A 40 -5.43 -26.73 1.93
C TYR A 40 -4.40 -27.88 1.95
N ALA A 41 -4.33 -28.67 3.05
CA ALA A 41 -3.40 -29.77 3.15
C ALA A 41 -3.60 -30.84 2.08
N PHE A 42 -4.87 -31.20 1.83
CA PHE A 42 -5.22 -32.30 0.90
C PHE A 42 -5.48 -31.86 -0.55
N LYS A 43 -6.04 -30.64 -0.74
CA LYS A 43 -6.49 -30.19 -2.07
C LYS A 43 -5.71 -29.00 -2.60
N ARG A 44 -4.86 -28.35 -1.79
CA ARG A 44 -4.18 -27.10 -2.14
C ARG A 44 -5.13 -26.01 -2.65
N SER A 45 -6.35 -25.97 -2.11
CA SER A 45 -7.45 -25.05 -2.45
C SER A 45 -8.02 -24.35 -1.21
N GLY A 46 -9.02 -23.51 -1.41
CA GLY A 46 -9.70 -22.79 -0.35
C GLY A 46 -8.98 -21.52 0.11
N PRO A 47 -9.40 -20.93 1.23
CA PRO A 47 -8.89 -19.64 1.70
C PRO A 47 -7.37 -19.54 1.88
N MET A 48 -6.69 -20.63 2.24
CA MET A 48 -5.23 -20.64 2.42
C MET A 48 -4.45 -20.69 1.10
N SER A 49 -5.11 -20.96 -0.04
CA SER A 49 -4.46 -20.93 -1.37
C SER A 49 -4.61 -19.60 -2.09
N MET A 50 -5.27 -18.63 -1.48
CA MET A 50 -5.57 -17.34 -2.09
C MET A 50 -4.73 -16.23 -1.47
N ALA A 51 -4.46 -15.19 -2.27
CA ALA A 51 -3.91 -13.96 -1.74
C ALA A 51 -4.88 -13.32 -0.71
N PRO A 52 -4.39 -12.56 0.25
CA PRO A 52 -5.25 -11.87 1.23
C PRO A 52 -6.32 -11.01 0.58
N SER A 53 -6.00 -10.37 -0.55
CA SER A 53 -6.95 -9.60 -1.38
C SER A 53 -7.26 -10.38 -2.63
N GLN A 54 -8.54 -10.73 -2.82
CA GLN A 54 -8.99 -11.59 -3.92
C GLN A 54 -9.36 -10.84 -5.18
N LEU A 55 -9.76 -9.58 -5.05
CA LEU A 55 -10.13 -8.71 -6.15
C LEU A 55 -9.27 -7.46 -6.12
N GLY A 56 -8.74 -7.09 -7.27
CA GLY A 56 -8.06 -5.83 -7.51
C GLY A 56 -8.79 -5.05 -8.61
N ALA A 57 -8.76 -3.73 -8.50
CA ALA A 57 -9.29 -2.84 -9.53
C ALA A 57 -8.52 -1.52 -9.54
N PHE A 58 -8.35 -0.96 -10.74
CA PHE A 58 -7.80 0.37 -10.93
C PHE A 58 -8.88 1.28 -11.52
N THR A 59 -9.08 2.45 -10.92
CA THR A 59 -10.08 3.40 -11.37
C THR A 59 -9.64 4.84 -11.09
N ARG A 60 -10.47 5.80 -11.49
CA ARG A 60 -10.24 7.22 -11.27
C ARG A 60 -11.09 7.71 -10.11
N SER A 61 -10.52 8.58 -9.26
CA SER A 61 -11.28 9.30 -8.23
C SER A 61 -12.25 10.29 -8.87
N GLN A 62 -11.86 10.91 -10.01
CA GLN A 62 -12.65 11.84 -10.80
C GLN A 62 -12.60 11.45 -12.29
N PRO A 63 -13.70 11.63 -13.05
CA PRO A 63 -13.81 11.14 -14.43
C PRO A 63 -12.82 11.74 -15.43
N ASP A 64 -12.42 12.98 -15.22
CA ASP A 64 -11.54 13.78 -16.09
C ASP A 64 -10.05 13.51 -15.92
N LEU A 65 -9.66 12.73 -14.92
CA LEU A 65 -8.25 12.36 -14.72
C LEU A 65 -7.74 11.54 -15.92
N PRO A 66 -6.52 11.82 -16.42
CA PRO A 66 -5.97 11.11 -17.57
C PRO A 66 -5.70 9.64 -17.32
N HIS A 67 -5.36 9.29 -16.07
CA HIS A 67 -5.01 7.93 -15.66
C HIS A 67 -5.74 7.54 -14.38
N PRO A 68 -5.94 6.21 -14.12
CA PRO A 68 -6.38 5.73 -12.81
C PRO A 68 -5.41 6.18 -11.71
N ASN A 69 -5.97 6.69 -10.63
CA ASN A 69 -5.23 7.10 -9.43
C ASN A 69 -5.70 6.39 -8.16
N LEU A 70 -6.64 5.45 -8.28
CA LEU A 70 -7.11 4.60 -7.19
C LEU A 70 -6.84 3.13 -7.51
N GLU A 71 -6.36 2.39 -6.52
CA GLU A 71 -6.22 0.93 -6.55
C GLU A 71 -7.03 0.32 -5.42
N TYR A 72 -7.82 -0.69 -5.76
CA TYR A 72 -8.62 -1.48 -4.82
C TYR A 72 -7.99 -2.82 -4.50
N HIS A 73 -8.06 -3.19 -3.23
CA HIS A 73 -7.76 -4.52 -2.71
C HIS A 73 -8.96 -4.99 -1.89
N VAL A 74 -9.80 -5.84 -2.46
CA VAL A 74 -11.02 -6.30 -1.80
C VAL A 74 -10.79 -7.64 -1.13
N GLN A 75 -11.20 -7.72 0.15
CA GLN A 75 -11.04 -8.90 1.00
C GLN A 75 -12.40 -9.37 1.51
N PRO A 76 -12.76 -10.66 1.42
CA PRO A 76 -14.02 -11.20 1.93
C PRO A 76 -13.95 -11.44 3.45
N LEU A 77 -13.33 -10.52 4.15
CA LEU A 77 -13.16 -10.49 5.61
C LEU A 77 -13.09 -9.06 6.12
N SER A 78 -13.24 -8.90 7.42
CA SER A 78 -13.02 -7.62 8.09
C SER A 78 -12.47 -7.80 9.51
N LEU A 79 -11.70 -6.82 9.96
CA LEU A 79 -11.09 -6.74 11.29
C LEU A 79 -10.84 -5.27 11.64
N GLU A 80 -10.66 -4.95 12.92
CA GLU A 80 -10.40 -3.58 13.36
C GLU A 80 -9.02 -3.08 12.89
N ALA A 81 -7.98 -3.85 13.13
CA ALA A 81 -6.60 -3.54 12.73
C ALA A 81 -5.85 -4.84 12.42
N PHE A 82 -4.76 -4.75 11.65
CA PHE A 82 -3.92 -5.91 11.38
C PHE A 82 -3.38 -6.53 12.68
N GLY A 83 -3.56 -7.85 12.80
CA GLY A 83 -3.21 -8.61 14.01
C GLY A 83 -4.39 -8.82 14.96
N GLU A 84 -5.47 -8.07 14.82
CA GLU A 84 -6.68 -8.24 15.62
C GLU A 84 -7.56 -9.39 15.11
N PRO A 85 -8.43 -9.96 15.96
CA PRO A 85 -9.39 -10.96 15.54
C PRO A 85 -10.35 -10.45 14.47
N LEU A 86 -10.83 -11.36 13.63
CA LEU A 86 -11.90 -11.05 12.67
C LEU A 86 -13.18 -10.63 13.38
N HIS A 87 -13.92 -9.69 12.81
CA HIS A 87 -15.26 -9.33 13.31
C HIS A 87 -16.19 -10.55 13.36
N ARG A 88 -17.13 -10.54 14.30
CA ARG A 88 -18.08 -11.65 14.52
C ARG A 88 -19.36 -11.54 13.67
N PHE A 89 -19.31 -10.80 12.58
CA PHE A 89 -20.40 -10.64 11.63
C PHE A 89 -19.89 -10.82 10.20
N PRO A 90 -20.75 -11.24 9.24
CA PRO A 90 -20.37 -11.33 7.85
C PRO A 90 -20.05 -9.95 7.30
N ALA A 91 -18.89 -9.80 6.68
CA ALA A 91 -18.48 -8.54 6.09
C ALA A 91 -17.37 -8.74 5.04
N PHE A 92 -17.18 -7.74 4.20
CA PHE A 92 -16.01 -7.60 3.36
C PHE A 92 -15.36 -6.23 3.60
N THR A 93 -14.08 -6.14 3.26
CA THR A 93 -13.32 -4.89 3.27
C THR A 93 -13.02 -4.48 1.84
N ALA A 94 -13.49 -3.31 1.43
CA ALA A 94 -13.08 -2.64 0.21
C ALA A 94 -11.96 -1.67 0.55
N SER A 95 -10.73 -2.14 0.49
CA SER A 95 -9.57 -1.29 0.72
C SER A 95 -9.24 -0.53 -0.55
N VAL A 96 -8.97 0.76 -0.44
CA VAL A 96 -8.63 1.63 -1.55
C VAL A 96 -7.44 2.50 -1.20
N CYS A 97 -6.51 2.72 -2.13
CA CYS A 97 -5.37 3.62 -1.94
C CYS A 97 -5.22 4.60 -3.10
N ASN A 98 -4.72 5.81 -2.77
CA ASN A 98 -4.27 6.79 -3.75
C ASN A 98 -2.91 6.33 -4.30
N LEU A 99 -2.83 6.12 -5.62
CA LEU A 99 -1.62 5.65 -6.31
C LEU A 99 -0.55 6.74 -6.49
N ASN A 100 -0.95 8.00 -6.44
CA ASN A 100 -0.06 9.13 -6.71
C ASN A 100 -0.08 10.15 -5.55
N PRO A 101 0.28 9.75 -4.31
CA PRO A 101 0.24 10.65 -3.17
C PRO A 101 1.24 11.80 -3.33
N THR A 102 0.79 13.01 -2.94
CA THR A 102 1.61 14.22 -2.92
C THR A 102 2.25 14.48 -1.56
N SER A 103 1.73 13.90 -0.49
CA SER A 103 2.33 13.93 0.85
C SER A 103 3.73 13.31 0.85
N ARG A 104 4.62 13.91 1.65
CA ARG A 104 6.01 13.44 1.82
C ARG A 104 6.34 13.31 3.29
N GLY A 105 6.96 12.19 3.63
CA GLY A 105 7.41 11.86 4.96
C GLY A 105 8.92 11.75 5.08
N THR A 106 9.35 11.28 6.23
CA THR A 106 10.77 11.12 6.56
C THR A 106 11.04 9.86 7.38
N ILE A 107 12.27 9.34 7.27
CA ILE A 107 12.86 8.38 8.19
C ILE A 107 14.14 9.00 8.75
N GLN A 108 14.25 9.08 10.07
CA GLN A 108 15.39 9.72 10.73
C GLN A 108 16.03 8.82 11.78
N ILE A 109 17.36 8.77 11.81
CA ILE A 109 18.11 8.10 12.87
C ILE A 109 17.94 8.89 14.18
N LYS A 110 17.58 8.20 15.27
CA LYS A 110 17.39 8.80 16.60
C LYS A 110 18.59 8.63 17.54
N SER A 111 19.46 7.67 17.25
CA SER A 111 20.56 7.30 18.13
C SER A 111 21.72 6.71 17.32
N PRO A 112 22.97 6.81 17.77
CA PRO A 112 24.08 6.05 17.20
C PRO A 112 23.98 4.54 17.50
N ASP A 113 23.17 4.10 18.47
CA ASP A 113 22.89 2.70 18.72
C ASP A 113 21.96 2.14 17.63
N PHE A 114 22.49 1.26 16.78
CA PHE A 114 21.76 0.65 15.66
C PHE A 114 20.51 -0.16 16.07
N ARG A 115 20.40 -0.56 17.35
CA ARG A 115 19.24 -1.26 17.91
C ARG A 115 18.06 -0.33 18.16
N THR A 116 18.31 0.97 18.22
CA THR A 116 17.25 1.96 18.39
C THR A 116 16.51 2.14 17.07
N ALA A 117 15.21 1.80 17.04
CA ALA A 117 14.38 1.99 15.86
C ALA A 117 14.37 3.47 15.41
N PRO A 118 14.43 3.73 14.09
CA PRO A 118 14.38 5.09 13.56
C PRO A 118 13.04 5.76 13.84
N ALA A 119 13.01 7.10 13.75
CA ALA A 119 11.76 7.84 13.67
C ALA A 119 11.21 7.73 12.25
N ILE A 120 10.05 7.10 12.10
CA ILE A 120 9.34 6.93 10.83
C ILE A 120 8.12 7.84 10.87
N ALA A 121 8.06 8.82 9.98
CA ALA A 121 6.97 9.78 9.87
C ALA A 121 6.48 9.85 8.41
N PRO A 122 5.50 9.02 8.01
CA PRO A 122 4.99 9.00 6.64
C PRO A 122 4.28 10.30 6.24
N ASN A 123 3.73 11.03 7.21
CA ASN A 123 3.05 12.32 7.01
C ASN A 123 1.86 12.22 6.03
N TYR A 124 1.09 11.13 6.12
CA TYR A 124 -0.08 10.90 5.27
C TYR A 124 -1.10 12.03 5.34
N LEU A 125 -1.82 12.26 4.24
CA LEU A 125 -2.91 13.24 4.12
C LEU A 125 -2.49 14.68 4.50
N SER A 126 -1.19 14.99 4.39
CA SER A 126 -0.67 16.32 4.73
C SER A 126 -1.01 17.38 3.68
N THR A 127 -1.29 16.97 2.45
CA THR A 127 -1.67 17.88 1.35
C THR A 127 -3.17 17.93 1.13
N PRO A 128 -3.70 19.07 0.62
CA PRO A 128 -5.11 19.16 0.24
C PRO A 128 -5.52 18.13 -0.82
N GLU A 129 -4.65 17.87 -1.78
CA GLU A 129 -4.86 16.92 -2.88
C GLU A 129 -5.07 15.50 -2.33
N ASP A 130 -4.23 15.04 -1.42
CA ASP A 130 -4.36 13.69 -0.83
C ASP A 130 -5.64 13.57 0.00
N ARG A 131 -6.03 14.62 0.72
CA ARG A 131 -7.29 14.65 1.46
C ARG A 131 -8.50 14.57 0.53
N GLN A 132 -8.46 15.32 -0.59
CA GLN A 132 -9.53 15.26 -1.58
C GLN A 132 -9.65 13.88 -2.22
N VAL A 133 -8.53 13.28 -2.64
CA VAL A 133 -8.53 11.93 -3.21
C VAL A 133 -9.03 10.90 -2.18
N ALA A 134 -8.71 11.05 -0.90
CA ALA A 134 -9.19 10.19 0.16
C ALA A 134 -10.73 10.28 0.31
N ALA A 135 -11.30 11.47 0.33
CA ALA A 135 -12.75 11.68 0.35
C ALA A 135 -13.42 11.08 -0.91
N ASP A 136 -12.88 11.38 -2.08
CA ASP A 136 -13.40 10.88 -3.36
C ASP A 136 -13.33 9.35 -3.45
N SER A 137 -12.27 8.73 -2.92
CA SER A 137 -12.11 7.28 -2.90
C SER A 137 -13.23 6.58 -2.11
N LEU A 138 -13.64 7.14 -0.97
CA LEU A 138 -14.78 6.64 -0.19
C LEU A 138 -16.09 6.80 -0.96
N ARG A 139 -16.29 7.92 -1.68
CA ARG A 139 -17.47 8.10 -2.54
C ARG A 139 -17.50 7.13 -3.71
N VAL A 140 -16.35 6.90 -4.36
CA VAL A 140 -16.22 5.87 -5.41
C VAL A 140 -16.58 4.50 -4.85
N THR A 141 -16.07 4.15 -3.68
CA THR A 141 -16.38 2.89 -3.00
C THR A 141 -17.88 2.73 -2.75
N ARG A 142 -18.54 3.76 -2.22
CA ARG A 142 -20.00 3.77 -2.01
C ARG A 142 -20.78 3.56 -3.32
N ARG A 143 -20.37 4.21 -4.42
CA ARG A 143 -20.99 4.01 -5.74
C ARG A 143 -20.81 2.58 -6.26
N ILE A 144 -19.65 1.97 -6.05
CA ILE A 144 -19.40 0.56 -6.43
C ILE A 144 -20.28 -0.38 -5.61
N VAL A 145 -20.35 -0.18 -4.30
CA VAL A 145 -21.13 -1.03 -3.40
C VAL A 145 -22.64 -0.91 -3.64
N ALA A 146 -23.11 0.25 -4.07
CA ALA A 146 -24.51 0.49 -4.41
C ALA A 146 -24.96 -0.13 -5.75
N GLN A 147 -24.07 -0.81 -6.50
CA GLN A 147 -24.45 -1.41 -7.79
C GLN A 147 -25.39 -2.61 -7.62
N PRO A 148 -26.30 -2.86 -8.58
CA PRO A 148 -27.29 -3.92 -8.51
C PRO A 148 -26.71 -5.31 -8.26
N ALA A 149 -25.51 -5.60 -8.72
CA ALA A 149 -24.82 -6.86 -8.50
C ALA A 149 -24.59 -7.20 -7.03
N LEU A 150 -24.46 -6.19 -6.16
CA LEU A 150 -24.27 -6.38 -4.71
C LEU A 150 -25.59 -6.28 -3.92
N ALA A 151 -26.68 -5.82 -4.51
CA ALA A 151 -27.97 -5.66 -3.85
C ALA A 151 -28.50 -6.94 -3.16
N PRO A 152 -28.34 -8.18 -3.72
CA PRO A 152 -28.76 -9.39 -3.05
C PRO A 152 -28.09 -9.64 -1.69
N TYR A 153 -26.90 -9.09 -1.46
CA TYR A 153 -26.14 -9.23 -0.22
C TYR A 153 -26.43 -8.13 0.78
N GLN A 154 -27.29 -7.18 0.47
CA GLN A 154 -27.73 -6.06 1.33
C GLN A 154 -26.56 -5.40 2.05
N PRO A 155 -25.56 -4.87 1.33
CA PRO A 155 -24.37 -4.29 1.95
C PRO A 155 -24.73 -3.05 2.79
N GLU A 156 -24.29 -3.05 4.05
CA GLU A 156 -24.44 -1.94 5.00
C GLU A 156 -23.05 -1.39 5.35
N GLU A 157 -22.82 -0.12 5.13
CA GLU A 157 -21.55 0.51 5.48
C GLU A 157 -21.35 0.52 7.00
N TYR A 158 -20.32 -0.19 7.47
CA TYR A 158 -19.92 -0.24 8.88
C TYR A 158 -18.83 0.79 9.20
N LYS A 159 -17.86 0.96 8.29
CA LYS A 159 -16.79 1.96 8.37
C LYS A 159 -16.56 2.62 7.02
N PRO A 160 -16.43 3.97 7.00
CA PRO A 160 -16.42 4.93 8.11
C PRO A 160 -17.81 5.22 8.72
N GLY A 161 -18.90 4.90 8.05
CA GLY A 161 -20.29 5.09 8.45
C GLY A 161 -21.05 6.02 7.49
N PRO A 162 -22.31 5.67 7.14
CA PRO A 162 -23.06 6.36 6.08
C PRO A 162 -23.49 7.77 6.43
N GLN A 163 -23.44 8.17 7.70
CA GLN A 163 -23.81 9.51 8.18
C GLN A 163 -22.80 10.59 7.78
N TYR A 164 -21.56 10.21 7.45
CA TYR A 164 -20.50 11.16 7.10
C TYR A 164 -20.48 11.39 5.59
N GLN A 165 -20.67 12.66 5.17
CA GLN A 165 -20.82 13.02 3.75
C GLN A 165 -19.92 14.19 3.31
N SER A 166 -19.49 15.05 4.25
CA SER A 166 -18.65 16.20 3.92
C SER A 166 -17.23 15.76 3.53
N ASP A 167 -16.53 16.55 2.72
CA ASP A 167 -15.15 16.29 2.33
C ASP A 167 -14.22 16.23 3.56
N GLU A 168 -14.44 17.15 4.50
CA GLU A 168 -13.64 17.23 5.72
C GLU A 168 -13.80 15.98 6.59
N ASP A 169 -15.05 15.53 6.83
CA ASP A 169 -15.32 14.30 7.59
C ASP A 169 -14.74 13.08 6.89
N LEU A 170 -14.97 12.93 5.59
CA LEU A 170 -14.49 11.78 4.85
C LEU A 170 -12.97 11.71 4.82
N ALA A 171 -12.28 12.85 4.64
CA ALA A 171 -10.81 12.87 4.66
C ALA A 171 -10.25 12.54 6.05
N ARG A 172 -10.85 13.08 7.12
CA ARG A 172 -10.48 12.77 8.51
C ARG A 172 -10.69 11.28 8.82
N LEU A 173 -11.89 10.78 8.56
CA LEU A 173 -12.24 9.38 8.82
C LEU A 173 -11.47 8.39 7.95
N ALA A 174 -11.12 8.79 6.71
CA ALA A 174 -10.20 8.01 5.89
C ALA A 174 -8.88 7.79 6.62
N GLY A 175 -8.33 8.83 7.26
CA GLY A 175 -7.12 8.71 8.10
C GLY A 175 -7.32 7.77 9.29
N ASP A 176 -8.47 7.82 9.96
CA ASP A 176 -8.77 7.00 11.15
C ASP A 176 -8.88 5.50 10.84
N ILE A 177 -9.32 5.12 9.65
CA ILE A 177 -9.50 3.72 9.23
C ILE A 177 -8.40 3.21 8.30
N ALA A 178 -7.42 4.05 7.99
CA ALA A 178 -6.35 3.71 7.06
C ALA A 178 -5.13 3.10 7.74
N THR A 179 -4.32 2.45 6.93
CA THR A 179 -3.01 1.92 7.32
C THR A 179 -2.08 1.92 6.10
N THR A 180 -0.80 1.72 6.31
CA THR A 180 0.14 1.44 5.21
C THR A 180 -0.29 0.16 4.46
N ILE A 181 -0.09 0.13 3.15
CA ILE A 181 -0.14 -1.11 2.36
C ILE A 181 1.26 -1.71 2.14
N PHE A 182 2.25 -1.21 2.89
CA PHE A 182 3.63 -1.68 2.87
C PHE A 182 4.36 -1.43 1.55
N HIS A 183 4.15 -0.25 0.97
CA HIS A 183 4.81 0.20 -0.25
C HIS A 183 5.77 1.41 -0.03
N PRO A 184 6.56 1.48 1.07
CA PRO A 184 7.40 2.64 1.33
C PRO A 184 8.51 2.75 0.29
N VAL A 185 8.69 3.97 -0.26
CA VAL A 185 9.70 4.28 -1.28
C VAL A 185 10.34 5.66 -1.04
N GLY A 186 11.40 5.96 -1.77
CA GLY A 186 11.87 7.33 -2.01
C GLY A 186 12.91 7.86 -1.02
N THR A 187 13.24 7.16 0.06
CA THR A 187 14.12 7.69 1.13
C THR A 187 15.60 7.77 0.76
N THR A 188 16.00 7.05 -0.28
CA THR A 188 17.34 7.09 -0.89
C THR A 188 17.25 7.36 -2.39
N ARG A 189 16.30 8.21 -2.81
CA ARG A 189 15.92 8.37 -4.21
C ARG A 189 17.10 8.59 -5.15
N MET A 190 17.06 7.93 -6.31
CA MET A 190 17.94 8.25 -7.41
C MET A 190 17.53 9.56 -8.10
N GLY A 191 18.45 10.19 -8.80
CA GLY A 191 18.15 11.40 -9.55
C GLY A 191 19.31 11.83 -10.44
N ARG A 192 19.09 12.92 -11.16
CA ARG A 192 20.08 13.54 -12.05
C ARG A 192 21.27 14.09 -11.24
N LEU A 193 22.39 14.27 -11.90
CA LEU A 193 23.61 14.82 -11.25
C LEU A 193 23.42 16.23 -10.69
N ASP A 194 22.58 17.03 -11.33
CA ASP A 194 22.24 18.39 -10.93
C ASP A 194 21.15 18.47 -9.83
N ASP A 195 20.56 17.34 -9.44
CA ASP A 195 19.60 17.29 -8.34
C ASP A 195 20.32 17.17 -6.98
N PRO A 196 20.33 18.23 -6.14
CA PRO A 196 21.01 18.22 -4.86
C PRO A 196 20.37 17.30 -3.81
N GLN A 197 19.13 16.87 -4.04
CA GLN A 197 18.42 15.98 -3.13
C GLN A 197 18.56 14.49 -3.51
N ALA A 198 19.11 14.17 -4.68
CA ALA A 198 19.34 12.79 -5.11
C ALA A 198 20.45 12.16 -4.25
N VAL A 199 20.14 11.01 -3.65
CA VAL A 199 21.08 10.20 -2.85
C VAL A 199 21.87 9.26 -3.75
N LEU A 200 21.23 8.76 -4.81
CA LEU A 200 21.79 7.78 -5.74
C LEU A 200 21.90 8.39 -7.15
N ASP A 201 22.86 7.87 -7.90
CA ASP A 201 22.93 8.08 -9.34
C ASP A 201 22.02 7.08 -10.11
N ALA A 202 21.98 7.18 -11.45
CA ALA A 202 21.17 6.30 -12.30
C ALA A 202 21.60 4.82 -12.30
N ARG A 203 22.75 4.48 -11.69
CA ARG A 203 23.22 3.11 -11.47
C ARG A 203 23.09 2.66 -10.03
N LEU A 204 22.27 3.37 -9.23
CA LEU A 204 22.01 3.09 -7.84
C LEU A 204 23.25 3.16 -6.92
N ARG A 205 24.31 3.87 -7.35
CA ARG A 205 25.51 4.11 -6.54
C ARG A 205 25.28 5.30 -5.62
N VAL A 206 25.74 5.21 -4.39
CA VAL A 206 25.61 6.30 -3.41
C VAL A 206 26.50 7.45 -3.80
N ARG A 207 25.94 8.66 -3.90
CA ARG A 207 26.66 9.90 -4.22
C ARG A 207 27.48 10.39 -3.03
N ASP A 208 28.68 10.87 -3.28
CA ASP A 208 29.60 11.38 -2.22
C ASP A 208 29.37 12.85 -1.85
N GLY A 209 28.42 13.53 -2.52
CA GLY A 209 28.12 14.96 -2.33
C GLY A 209 29.15 15.92 -2.93
N ARG A 210 30.19 15.41 -3.62
CA ARG A 210 31.27 16.19 -4.25
C ARG A 210 31.29 16.04 -5.77
N GLY A 211 30.24 15.48 -6.35
CA GLY A 211 30.12 15.22 -7.79
C GLY A 211 30.54 13.81 -8.22
N GLY A 212 30.98 12.96 -7.28
CA GLY A 212 31.34 11.56 -7.46
C GLY A 212 30.39 10.59 -6.76
N VAL A 213 30.87 9.36 -6.61
CA VAL A 213 30.14 8.28 -5.90
C VAL A 213 31.05 7.60 -4.88
N VAL A 214 30.46 7.08 -3.81
CA VAL A 214 31.15 6.24 -2.84
C VAL A 214 31.49 4.90 -3.48
N ALA A 215 32.78 4.59 -3.57
CA ALA A 215 33.24 3.37 -4.22
C ALA A 215 32.67 2.13 -3.52
N GLY A 216 32.18 1.18 -4.31
CA GLY A 216 31.65 -0.11 -3.81
C GLY A 216 30.33 -0.03 -3.06
N LEU A 217 29.66 1.13 -2.96
CA LEU A 217 28.40 1.27 -2.23
C LEU A 217 27.21 1.57 -3.13
N ARG A 218 26.16 0.76 -3.01
CA ARG A 218 24.85 0.93 -3.67
C ARG A 218 23.70 0.74 -2.69
N VAL A 219 22.56 1.31 -3.02
CA VAL A 219 21.26 0.99 -2.40
C VAL A 219 20.33 0.49 -3.49
N VAL A 220 19.86 -0.76 -3.34
CA VAL A 220 19.11 -1.49 -4.37
C VAL A 220 17.82 -2.02 -3.76
N ASP A 221 16.92 -1.12 -3.47
CA ASP A 221 15.59 -1.39 -2.93
C ASP A 221 14.58 -0.32 -3.38
N ALA A 222 13.34 -0.40 -2.91
CA ALA A 222 12.29 0.56 -3.22
C ALA A 222 12.62 2.00 -2.80
N GLY A 223 13.50 2.19 -1.82
CA GLY A 223 13.97 3.52 -1.40
C GLY A 223 14.67 4.30 -2.51
N ALA A 224 15.16 3.61 -3.55
CA ALA A 224 15.80 4.23 -4.72
C ALA A 224 14.81 4.91 -5.67
N MET A 225 13.52 4.62 -5.61
CA MET A 225 12.50 5.22 -6.47
C MET A 225 12.36 6.72 -6.17
N PRO A 226 12.45 7.61 -7.17
CA PRO A 226 12.24 9.05 -6.95
C PRO A 226 10.78 9.39 -6.67
N THR A 227 9.86 8.62 -7.26
CA THR A 227 8.41 8.72 -7.10
C THR A 227 7.83 7.32 -6.99
N ILE A 228 6.82 7.15 -6.14
CA ILE A 228 6.12 5.89 -6.01
C ILE A 228 5.44 5.50 -7.33
N THR A 229 5.46 4.22 -7.67
CA THR A 229 4.83 3.71 -8.89
C THR A 229 3.30 3.63 -8.73
N SER A 230 2.56 3.78 -9.83
CA SER A 230 1.10 3.73 -9.85
C SER A 230 0.56 2.29 -9.75
N GLY A 231 0.93 1.58 -8.69
CA GLY A 231 0.58 0.19 -8.41
C GLY A 231 1.52 -0.42 -7.38
N ASN A 232 1.46 -1.74 -7.21
CA ASN A 232 2.32 -2.48 -6.28
C ASN A 232 3.80 -2.26 -6.58
N THR A 233 4.60 -2.08 -5.54
CA THR A 233 6.03 -1.73 -5.66
C THR A 233 6.97 -2.92 -5.83
N ASN A 234 6.47 -4.16 -5.70
CA ASN A 234 7.33 -5.36 -5.75
C ASN A 234 7.97 -5.56 -7.14
N ALA A 235 7.19 -5.53 -8.22
CA ALA A 235 7.71 -5.76 -9.57
C ALA A 235 8.76 -4.72 -9.99
N PRO A 236 8.55 -3.40 -9.82
CA PRO A 236 9.58 -2.41 -10.14
C PRO A 236 10.81 -2.54 -9.23
N THR A 237 10.67 -2.96 -7.97
CA THR A 237 11.83 -3.23 -7.09
C THR A 237 12.66 -4.40 -7.59
N LEU A 238 12.02 -5.51 -8.00
CA LEU A 238 12.70 -6.65 -8.60
C LEU A 238 13.40 -6.27 -9.91
N MET A 239 12.78 -5.46 -10.76
CA MET A 239 13.39 -4.96 -11.99
C MET A 239 14.66 -4.15 -11.71
N MET A 240 14.62 -3.23 -10.74
CA MET A 240 15.80 -2.46 -10.35
C MET A 240 16.90 -3.36 -9.77
N ALA A 241 16.53 -4.37 -8.97
CA ALA A 241 17.48 -5.31 -8.41
C ALA A 241 18.18 -6.15 -9.48
N GLU A 242 17.44 -6.63 -10.48
CA GLU A 242 18.00 -7.39 -11.62
C GLU A 242 18.97 -6.53 -12.45
N MET A 243 18.60 -5.29 -12.74
CA MET A 243 19.48 -4.35 -13.44
C MET A 243 20.76 -4.06 -12.64
N ALA A 244 20.63 -3.83 -11.33
CA ALA A 244 21.80 -3.58 -10.47
C ALA A 244 22.73 -4.79 -10.41
N ALA A 245 22.17 -6.01 -10.32
CA ALA A 245 22.95 -7.25 -10.35
C ALA A 245 23.77 -7.39 -11.64
N GLN A 246 23.20 -7.02 -12.79
CA GLN A 246 23.92 -7.03 -14.07
C GLN A 246 25.07 -6.00 -14.07
N TRP A 247 24.84 -4.78 -13.57
CA TRP A 247 25.91 -3.78 -13.47
C TRP A 247 27.04 -4.20 -12.54
N ILE A 248 26.73 -4.73 -11.36
CA ILE A 248 27.73 -5.22 -10.41
C ILE A 248 28.58 -6.33 -11.04
N ARG A 249 27.96 -7.29 -11.73
CA ARG A 249 28.68 -8.39 -12.39
C ARG A 249 29.56 -7.90 -13.55
N SER A 250 29.11 -6.90 -14.30
CA SER A 250 29.91 -6.35 -15.40
C SER A 250 31.12 -5.57 -14.91
N GLU A 251 30.92 -4.77 -13.85
CA GLU A 251 32.01 -4.00 -13.22
C GLU A 251 33.06 -4.90 -12.55
N ALA A 252 32.63 -6.00 -11.91
CA ALA A 252 33.56 -6.97 -11.30
C ALA A 252 34.40 -7.75 -12.32
N ARG A 253 33.99 -7.79 -13.60
CA ARG A 253 34.71 -8.47 -14.68
C ARG A 253 35.57 -7.52 -15.51
N ALA A 254 35.47 -6.23 -15.32
CA ALA A 254 36.32 -5.27 -16.00
C ALA A 254 37.77 -5.45 -15.51
N PRO A 255 38.77 -5.65 -16.39
CA PRO A 255 40.16 -5.67 -15.97
C PRO A 255 40.53 -4.32 -15.32
N VAL A 256 41.30 -4.39 -14.24
CA VAL A 256 41.91 -3.22 -13.57
C VAL A 256 42.91 -2.55 -14.48
#